data_7e3dc5344954862989b6ff3283699533
#
_entry.id   7e3dc5344954862989b6ff3283699533
#
_cell.length_a   1.000
_cell.length_b   1.000
_cell.length_c   1.000
_cell.angle_alpha   90.00
_cell.angle_beta   90.00
_cell.angle_gamma   90.00
#
_symmetry.space_group_name_H-M   'P 1'
#
loop_
_entity.id
_entity.type
_entity.pdbx_description
1 polymer ?
#
loop_
_entity_poly.entity_id
_entity_poly.type
_entity_poly.pdbx_seq_one_letter_code
_entity_poly.pdbx_strand_id
1 'polypeptide(L)'
;MSIVIGADAAGLRLKEVVKDFLEKENFHVMDVTAEGQDFVDVTLAVAEEVKKEEQNLGIVIDAYGAGPFMVATKIKGMVAAEVSDERSAYMTRGHNNSRMITMGAQLVGDELAKNIAKGFVNGKYDGGRHQIRVDMLNKMC
;
A
#
# COMPACT_ATOMS: atom_id res chain seq x y z
N MET A 1 13.62 1.44 -6.92
CA MET A 1 12.28 1.48 -6.33
C MET A 1 11.42 0.37 -6.89
N SER A 2 10.76 -0.37 -6.02
CA SER A 2 9.78 -1.38 -6.42
C SER A 2 8.44 -1.08 -5.76
N ILE A 3 7.37 -1.37 -6.49
CA ILE A 3 6.03 -1.37 -5.92
C ILE A 3 5.71 -2.83 -5.59
N VAL A 4 5.62 -3.13 -4.31
CA VAL A 4 5.33 -4.48 -3.83
C VAL A 4 3.82 -4.63 -3.67
N ILE A 5 3.24 -5.63 -4.31
CA ILE A 5 1.79 -5.81 -4.30
C ILE A 5 1.43 -7.22 -3.84
N GLY A 6 0.34 -7.32 -3.10
CA GLY A 6 -0.19 -8.61 -2.68
C GLY A 6 -1.69 -8.55 -2.41
N ALA A 7 -2.32 -9.71 -2.47
CA ALA A 7 -3.75 -9.83 -2.20
C ALA A 7 -4.06 -11.22 -1.64
N ASP A 8 -5.12 -11.30 -0.84
CA ASP A 8 -5.75 -12.58 -0.52
C ASP A 8 -6.72 -12.97 -1.64
N ALA A 9 -7.44 -14.07 -1.48
CA ALA A 9 -8.37 -14.57 -2.50
C ALA A 9 -9.42 -13.52 -2.92
N ALA A 10 -9.92 -12.74 -1.98
CA ALA A 10 -10.95 -11.72 -2.25
C ALA A 10 -10.40 -10.54 -3.06
N GLY A 11 -9.12 -10.25 -2.96
CA GLY A 11 -8.49 -9.14 -3.65
C GLY A 11 -7.78 -9.49 -4.94
N LEU A 12 -7.72 -10.77 -5.32
CA LEU A 12 -6.90 -11.22 -6.46
C LEU A 12 -7.23 -10.51 -7.77
N ARG A 13 -8.52 -10.42 -8.12
CA ARG A 13 -8.91 -9.82 -9.39
C ARG A 13 -8.51 -8.35 -9.45
N LEU A 14 -8.80 -7.59 -8.41
CA LEU A 14 -8.46 -6.17 -8.37
C LEU A 14 -6.95 -5.97 -8.32
N LYS A 15 -6.22 -6.83 -7.62
CA LYS A 15 -4.75 -6.80 -7.60
C LYS A 15 -4.18 -6.93 -9.01
N GLU A 16 -4.73 -7.84 -9.82
CA GLU A 16 -4.26 -7.99 -11.20
C GLU A 16 -4.53 -6.74 -12.04
N VAL A 17 -5.67 -6.09 -11.83
CA VAL A 17 -5.99 -4.83 -12.51
C VAL A 17 -4.97 -3.73 -12.16
N VAL A 18 -4.69 -3.57 -10.88
CA VAL A 18 -3.74 -2.56 -10.40
C VAL A 18 -2.31 -2.88 -10.85
N LYS A 19 -1.90 -4.13 -10.75
CA LYS A 19 -0.57 -4.58 -11.20
C LYS A 19 -0.36 -4.29 -12.68
N ASP A 20 -1.29 -4.69 -13.53
CA ASP A 20 -1.22 -4.46 -14.98
C ASP A 20 -1.12 -2.96 -15.29
N PHE A 21 -1.93 -2.16 -14.62
CA PHE A 21 -1.90 -0.70 -14.80
C PHE A 21 -0.54 -0.13 -14.44
N LEU A 22 0.02 -0.50 -13.29
CA LEU A 22 1.31 0.02 -12.83
C LEU A 22 2.45 -0.42 -13.76
N GLU A 23 2.42 -1.65 -14.24
CA GLU A 23 3.43 -2.14 -15.20
C GLU A 23 3.36 -1.37 -16.52
N LYS A 24 2.16 -1.06 -17.01
CA LYS A 24 1.98 -0.24 -18.20
C LYS A 24 2.43 1.21 -18.01
N GLU A 25 2.44 1.69 -16.78
CA GLU A 25 2.98 3.01 -16.41
C GLU A 25 4.50 2.96 -16.15
N ASN A 26 5.14 1.84 -16.48
CA ASN A 26 6.58 1.61 -16.36
C ASN A 26 7.11 1.51 -14.93
N PHE A 27 6.27 1.15 -13.97
CA PHE A 27 6.73 0.83 -12.62
C PHE A 27 7.19 -0.62 -12.56
N HIS A 28 8.24 -0.87 -11.79
CA HIS A 28 8.66 -2.23 -11.46
C HIS A 28 7.75 -2.74 -10.34
N VAL A 29 6.96 -3.76 -10.64
CA VAL A 29 6.00 -4.34 -9.69
C VAL A 29 6.51 -5.71 -9.25
N MET A 30 6.61 -5.90 -7.93
CA MET A 30 6.93 -7.18 -7.32
C MET A 30 5.66 -7.73 -6.68
N ASP A 31 5.12 -8.80 -7.24
CA ASP A 31 3.91 -9.45 -6.73
C ASP A 31 4.32 -10.59 -5.80
N VAL A 32 3.99 -10.44 -4.52
CA VAL A 32 4.31 -11.45 -3.49
C VAL A 32 3.11 -12.31 -3.11
N THR A 33 2.03 -12.22 -3.88
CA THR A 33 0.84 -13.04 -3.65
C THR A 33 1.18 -14.52 -3.75
N ALA A 34 0.76 -15.28 -2.75
CA ALA A 34 0.90 -16.73 -2.75
C ALA A 34 -0.44 -17.39 -2.46
N GLU A 35 -0.66 -18.55 -3.08
CA GLU A 35 -1.90 -19.30 -2.91
C GLU A 35 -2.10 -19.71 -1.45
N GLY A 36 -3.34 -19.63 -0.97
CA GLY A 36 -3.71 -20.07 0.38
C GLY A 36 -3.37 -19.09 1.51
N GLN A 37 -2.76 -17.94 1.21
CA GLN A 37 -2.48 -16.94 2.21
C GLN A 37 -3.72 -16.10 2.53
N ASP A 38 -3.92 -15.83 3.82
CA ASP A 38 -4.93 -14.86 4.24
C ASP A 38 -4.35 -13.42 4.24
N PHE A 39 -5.16 -12.45 4.62
CA PHE A 39 -4.73 -11.04 4.61
C PHE A 39 -3.55 -10.78 5.57
N VAL A 40 -3.43 -11.54 6.65
CA VAL A 40 -2.32 -11.39 7.61
C VAL A 40 -1.01 -11.77 6.95
N ASP A 41 -0.95 -12.96 6.36
CA ASP A 41 0.27 -13.48 5.71
C ASP A 41 0.69 -12.58 4.54
N VAL A 42 -0.25 -12.17 3.72
CA VAL A 42 0.02 -11.31 2.55
C VAL A 42 0.56 -9.96 3.00
N THR A 43 -0.04 -9.35 4.01
CA THR A 43 0.41 -8.04 4.50
C THR A 43 1.82 -8.12 5.06
N LEU A 44 2.12 -9.18 5.82
CA LEU A 44 3.48 -9.39 6.35
C LEU A 44 4.49 -9.57 5.22
N ALA A 45 4.14 -10.34 4.18
CA ALA A 45 5.02 -10.56 3.03
C ALA A 45 5.31 -9.25 2.27
N VAL A 46 4.28 -8.43 2.04
CA VAL A 46 4.47 -7.12 1.39
C VAL A 46 5.35 -6.22 2.25
N ALA A 47 5.06 -6.13 3.55
CA ALA A 47 5.83 -5.27 4.45
C ALA A 47 7.31 -5.68 4.51
N GLU A 48 7.61 -6.97 4.51
CA GLU A 48 8.99 -7.47 4.52
C GLU A 48 9.77 -6.95 3.32
N GLU A 49 9.19 -7.03 2.13
CA GLU A 49 9.85 -6.54 0.91
C GLU A 49 9.95 -5.01 0.88
N VAL A 50 8.92 -4.31 1.35
CA VAL A 50 8.92 -2.84 1.41
C VAL A 50 10.06 -2.35 2.28
N LYS A 51 10.33 -3.03 3.39
CA LYS A 51 11.39 -2.62 4.34
C LYS A 51 12.80 -2.84 3.83
N LYS A 52 13.01 -3.60 2.78
CA LYS A 52 14.36 -3.87 2.24
C LYS A 52 15.01 -2.65 1.62
N GLU A 53 14.22 -1.74 1.05
CA GLU A 53 14.72 -0.50 0.47
C GLU A 53 13.80 0.67 0.82
N GLU A 54 14.39 1.82 1.10
CA GLU A 54 13.65 3.00 1.55
C GLU A 54 12.63 3.50 0.51
N GLN A 55 12.93 3.37 -0.77
CA GLN A 55 12.03 3.84 -1.84
C GLN A 55 10.92 2.85 -2.19
N ASN A 56 10.95 1.65 -1.66
CA ASN A 56 9.89 0.68 -1.94
C ASN A 56 8.57 1.09 -1.32
N LEU A 57 7.49 0.88 -2.06
CA LEU A 57 6.13 1.13 -1.60
C LEU A 57 5.32 -0.15 -1.70
N GLY A 58 4.31 -0.28 -0.86
CA GLY A 58 3.48 -1.49 -0.82
C GLY A 58 2.00 -1.20 -1.03
N ILE A 59 1.31 -2.13 -1.67
CA ILE A 59 -0.14 -2.10 -1.85
C ILE A 59 -0.69 -3.48 -1.52
N VAL A 60 -1.65 -3.53 -0.59
CA VAL A 60 -2.33 -4.79 -0.25
C VAL A 60 -3.81 -4.63 -0.48
N ILE A 61 -4.40 -5.62 -1.15
CA ILE A 61 -5.82 -5.61 -1.51
C ILE A 61 -6.49 -6.85 -0.96
N ASP A 62 -7.53 -6.64 -0.16
CA ASP A 62 -8.43 -7.71 0.26
C ASP A 62 -9.89 -7.26 0.05
N ALA A 63 -10.86 -7.82 0.76
CA ALA A 63 -12.25 -7.45 0.57
C ALA A 63 -12.55 -5.99 0.95
N TYR A 64 -12.04 -5.50 2.07
CA TYR A 64 -12.40 -4.19 2.62
C TYR A 64 -11.20 -3.29 2.94
N GLY A 65 -9.99 -3.78 2.88
CA GLY A 65 -8.77 -3.00 3.17
C GLY A 65 -8.47 -2.81 4.65
N ALA A 66 -9.43 -3.08 5.52
CA ALA A 66 -9.29 -2.81 6.96
C ALA A 66 -8.34 -3.80 7.65
N GLY A 67 -8.47 -5.09 7.38
CA GLY A 67 -7.61 -6.12 7.97
C GLY A 67 -6.13 -5.90 7.68
N PRO A 68 -5.76 -5.76 6.40
CA PRO A 68 -4.37 -5.47 6.04
C PRO A 68 -3.84 -4.19 6.68
N PHE A 69 -4.67 -3.16 6.77
CA PHE A 69 -4.29 -1.93 7.46
C PHE A 69 -3.94 -2.20 8.93
N MET A 70 -4.78 -2.97 9.63
CA MET A 70 -4.52 -3.30 11.03
C MET A 70 -3.21 -4.06 11.20
N VAL A 71 -2.93 -5.03 10.32
CA VAL A 71 -1.68 -5.78 10.36
C VAL A 71 -0.48 -4.85 10.13
N ALA A 72 -0.55 -4.04 9.07
CA ALA A 72 0.56 -3.16 8.72
C ALA A 72 0.93 -2.20 9.86
N THR A 73 -0.08 -1.67 10.56
CA THR A 73 0.15 -0.72 11.66
C THR A 73 0.71 -1.38 12.92
N LYS A 74 0.73 -2.71 13.02
CA LYS A 74 1.38 -3.44 14.11
C LYS A 74 2.87 -3.69 13.86
N ILE A 75 3.35 -3.38 12.67
CA ILE A 75 4.75 -3.58 12.31
C ILE A 75 5.53 -2.31 12.63
N LYS A 76 6.52 -2.43 13.50
CA LYS A 76 7.32 -1.28 13.90
C LYS A 76 7.99 -0.61 12.69
N GLY A 77 7.86 0.70 12.61
CA GLY A 77 8.45 1.48 11.52
C GLY A 77 7.68 1.42 10.21
N MET A 78 6.49 0.79 10.21
CA MET A 78 5.65 0.75 9.03
C MET A 78 4.48 1.72 9.19
N VAL A 79 4.48 2.77 8.40
CA VAL A 79 3.35 3.71 8.33
C VAL A 79 2.49 3.33 7.15
N ALA A 80 1.22 3.06 7.41
CA ALA A 80 0.29 2.61 6.39
C ALA A 80 -1.06 3.31 6.53
N ALA A 81 -1.83 3.34 5.45
CA ALA A 81 -3.18 3.89 5.45
C ALA A 81 -4.11 3.01 4.63
N GLU A 82 -5.34 2.82 5.12
CA GLU A 82 -6.42 2.29 4.31
C GLU A 82 -6.99 3.45 3.50
N VAL A 83 -7.15 3.30 2.19
CA VAL A 83 -7.61 4.38 1.32
C VAL A 83 -8.68 3.87 0.37
N SER A 84 -9.71 4.71 0.18
CA SER A 84 -10.82 4.42 -0.75
C SER A 84 -11.07 5.59 -1.71
N ASP A 85 -10.14 6.54 -1.76
CA ASP A 85 -10.20 7.69 -2.66
C ASP A 85 -8.80 8.14 -3.07
N GLU A 86 -8.74 8.88 -4.17
CA GLU A 86 -7.48 9.35 -4.75
C GLU A 86 -6.79 10.39 -3.88
N ARG A 87 -7.56 11.29 -3.28
CA ARG A 87 -6.99 12.39 -2.48
C ARG A 87 -6.29 11.87 -1.25
N SER A 88 -6.91 10.94 -0.53
CA SER A 88 -6.29 10.33 0.66
C SER A 88 -5.01 9.57 0.31
N ALA A 89 -4.99 8.88 -0.83
CA ALA A 89 -3.79 8.17 -1.29
C ALA A 89 -2.62 9.12 -1.53
N TYR A 90 -2.88 10.22 -2.21
CA TYR A 90 -1.86 11.24 -2.47
C TYR A 90 -1.41 11.91 -1.17
N MET A 91 -2.36 12.30 -0.32
CA MET A 91 -2.06 13.02 0.91
C MET A 91 -1.31 12.17 1.93
N THR A 92 -1.66 10.90 2.11
CA THR A 92 -0.96 10.04 3.04
C THR A 92 0.50 9.80 2.61
N ARG A 93 0.74 9.75 1.30
CA ARG A 93 2.12 9.69 0.79
C ARG A 93 2.86 11.00 1.08
N GLY A 94 2.25 12.13 0.77
CA GLY A 94 2.87 13.45 0.91
C GLY A 94 3.09 13.90 2.35
N HIS A 95 2.11 13.66 3.21
CA HIS A 95 2.13 14.18 4.58
C HIS A 95 2.60 13.17 5.61
N ASN A 96 2.23 11.91 5.47
CA ASN A 96 2.50 10.88 6.47
C ASN A 96 3.71 10.02 6.13
N ASN A 97 4.25 10.16 4.94
CA ASN A 97 5.29 9.26 4.42
C ASN A 97 4.85 7.80 4.47
N SER A 98 3.58 7.56 4.19
CA SER A 98 3.05 6.19 4.19
C SER A 98 3.77 5.35 3.17
N ARG A 99 4.29 4.21 3.62
CA ARG A 99 5.03 3.27 2.79
C ARG A 99 4.12 2.19 2.22
N MET A 100 2.95 2.02 2.80
CA MET A 100 1.96 1.06 2.33
C MET A 100 0.58 1.69 2.33
N ILE A 101 -0.23 1.30 1.35
CA ILE A 101 -1.67 1.54 1.39
C ILE A 101 -2.40 0.20 1.27
N THR A 102 -3.61 0.16 1.80
CA THR A 102 -4.52 -0.97 1.65
C THR A 102 -5.82 -0.48 1.05
N MET A 103 -6.48 -1.32 0.28
CA MET A 103 -7.78 -0.99 -0.30
C MET A 103 -8.66 -2.24 -0.39
N GLY A 104 -9.97 -2.03 -0.49
CA GLY A 104 -10.96 -3.09 -0.50
C GLY A 104 -11.59 -3.33 -1.86
N ALA A 105 -11.48 -4.55 -2.37
CA ALA A 105 -12.06 -4.93 -3.66
C ALA A 105 -13.59 -4.84 -3.69
N GLN A 106 -14.24 -4.89 -2.52
CA GLN A 106 -15.68 -4.71 -2.39
C GLN A 106 -16.09 -3.25 -2.30
N LEU A 107 -15.14 -2.32 -2.14
CA LEU A 107 -15.41 -0.90 -1.92
C LEU A 107 -15.06 -0.04 -3.11
N VAL A 108 -13.97 -0.36 -3.83
CA VAL A 108 -13.49 0.47 -4.93
C VAL A 108 -13.58 -0.28 -6.26
N GLY A 109 -14.06 0.40 -7.29
CA GLY A 109 -14.07 -0.14 -8.63
C GLY A 109 -12.71 -0.05 -9.31
N ASP A 110 -12.60 -0.64 -10.48
CA ASP A 110 -11.32 -0.77 -11.19
C ASP A 110 -10.66 0.58 -11.49
N GLU A 111 -11.41 1.53 -12.05
CA GLU A 111 -10.85 2.84 -12.40
C GLU A 111 -10.41 3.63 -11.18
N LEU A 112 -11.21 3.59 -10.11
CA LEU A 112 -10.84 4.26 -8.86
C LEU A 112 -9.60 3.62 -8.26
N ALA A 113 -9.49 2.29 -8.26
CA ALA A 113 -8.32 1.59 -7.75
C ALA A 113 -7.05 1.97 -8.51
N LYS A 114 -7.12 2.09 -9.83
CA LYS A 114 -5.99 2.56 -10.65
C LYS A 114 -5.57 3.97 -10.26
N ASN A 115 -6.53 4.86 -10.09
CA ASN A 115 -6.26 6.26 -9.73
C ASN A 115 -5.70 6.39 -8.32
N ILE A 116 -6.19 5.56 -7.38
CA ILE A 116 -5.64 5.48 -6.02
C ILE A 116 -4.17 5.05 -6.08
N ALA A 117 -3.88 3.97 -6.79
CA ALA A 117 -2.51 3.47 -6.94
C ALA A 117 -1.61 4.53 -7.58
N LYS A 118 -2.06 5.17 -8.65
CA LYS A 118 -1.32 6.22 -9.33
C LYS A 118 -1.00 7.40 -8.41
N GLY A 119 -1.96 7.87 -7.66
CA GLY A 119 -1.77 8.97 -6.71
C GLY A 119 -0.75 8.61 -5.63
N PHE A 120 -0.79 7.39 -5.15
CA PHE A 120 0.13 6.90 -4.13
C PHE A 120 1.56 6.78 -4.66
N VAL A 121 1.76 6.07 -5.78
CA VAL A 121 3.12 5.79 -6.29
C VAL A 121 3.82 7.01 -6.87
N ASN A 122 3.08 8.00 -7.34
CA ASN A 122 3.62 9.25 -7.86
C ASN A 122 3.75 10.33 -6.80
N GLY A 123 3.19 10.12 -5.61
CA GLY A 123 3.29 11.08 -4.53
C GLY A 123 4.72 11.17 -4.00
N LYS A 124 5.07 12.34 -3.46
CA LYS A 124 6.37 12.57 -2.85
C LYS A 124 6.16 13.07 -1.44
N TYR A 125 6.97 12.56 -0.52
CA TYR A 125 6.93 13.01 0.85
C TYR A 125 7.46 14.44 0.96
N ASP A 126 6.65 15.33 1.53
CA ASP A 126 6.96 16.75 1.64
C ASP A 126 7.97 17.06 2.75
N GLY A 127 8.03 16.24 3.79
CA GLY A 127 8.87 16.50 4.96
C GLY A 127 8.43 17.76 5.71
N GLY A 128 9.37 18.66 5.99
CA GLY A 128 9.08 19.94 6.63
C GLY A 128 8.32 19.77 7.95
N ARG A 129 7.22 20.48 8.12
CA ARG A 129 6.41 20.45 9.35
C ARG A 129 5.81 19.08 9.66
N HIS A 130 5.73 18.19 8.67
CA HIS A 130 5.16 16.86 8.85
C HIS A 130 6.14 15.90 9.52
N GLN A 131 7.44 16.18 9.43
CA GLN A 131 8.50 15.27 9.88
C GLN A 131 8.38 14.91 11.36
N ILE A 132 7.97 15.83 12.21
CA ILE A 132 7.83 15.58 13.66
C ILE A 132 6.84 14.45 13.90
N ARG A 133 5.68 14.46 13.22
CA ARG A 133 4.66 13.43 13.40
C ARG A 133 5.06 12.11 12.76
N VAL A 134 5.72 12.18 11.62
CA VAL A 134 6.25 10.98 10.97
C VAL A 134 7.26 10.28 11.88
N ASP A 135 8.15 11.03 12.51
CA ASP A 135 9.11 10.48 13.47
C ASP A 135 8.40 9.82 14.65
N MET A 136 7.34 10.42 15.15
CA MET A 136 6.55 9.84 16.23
C MET A 136 5.91 8.51 15.81
N LEU A 137 5.32 8.47 14.61
CA LEU A 137 4.71 7.25 14.06
C LEU A 137 5.75 6.14 13.91
N ASN A 138 6.93 6.46 13.40
CA ASN A 138 7.99 5.47 13.18
C ASN A 138 8.54 4.89 14.49
N LYS A 139 8.39 5.57 15.60
CA LYS A 139 8.82 5.08 16.93
C LYS A 139 7.77 4.16 17.57
N MET A 140 6.54 4.22 17.14
CA MET A 140 5.47 3.35 17.65
C MET A 140 5.60 1.97 17.02
N CYS A 141 5.03 0.98 17.63
CA CYS A 141 4.96 -0.36 17.06
C CYS A 141 3.62 -0.64 16.41
#